data_0faa34e96d5c0c63bf9e5fd0a792bd0f
#
_entry.id   0faa34e96d5c0c63bf9e5fd0a792bd0f
#
_cell.length_a   1.000
_cell.length_b   1.000
_cell.length_c   1.000
_cell.angle_alpha   90.00
_cell.angle_beta   90.00
_cell.angle_gamma   90.00
#
_symmetry.space_group_name_H-M   'P 1'
#
loop_
_entity.id
_entity.type
_entity.pdbx_description
1 polymer ?
#
loop_
_entity_poly.entity_id
_entity_poly.type
_entity_poly.pdbx_seq_one_letter_code
_entity_poly.pdbx_strand_id
1 'polypeptide(L)'
;MTVDELESYGTERMDDGEIDQLLSNRTTGVLALPAEGAPSMRPLSFHFDGDSALYFLYVVGEESRKAELSDRADAAQFLVYSMETPFNWRSVLLTGSISRVPEDGADTAAEVMTAERPDLFERALAAEATDLYRFDVEGWTGIKHLGLPPELEDGGDDAAG
;
A
#
# COMPACT_ATOMS: atom_id res chain seq x y z
N MET A 1 14.90 15.30 5.53
CA MET A 1 13.73 16.20 5.50
C MET A 1 12.68 15.61 6.43
N THR A 2 12.24 16.37 7.43
CA THR A 2 11.20 15.95 8.36
C THR A 2 9.81 16.31 7.81
N VAL A 3 8.74 15.74 8.40
CA VAL A 3 7.37 16.08 8.00
C VAL A 3 7.08 17.57 8.24
N ASP A 4 7.60 18.13 9.32
CA ASP A 4 7.44 19.56 9.63
C ASP A 4 8.10 20.47 8.60
N GLU A 5 9.22 20.05 8.02
CA GLU A 5 9.84 20.75 6.90
C GLU A 5 9.02 20.64 5.62
N LEU A 6 8.37 19.49 5.40
CA LEU A 6 7.48 19.28 4.25
C LEU A 6 6.21 20.13 4.33
N GLU A 7 5.69 20.39 5.52
CA GLU A 7 4.52 21.26 5.73
C GLU A 7 4.75 22.66 5.17
N SER A 8 5.99 23.18 5.25
CA SER A 8 6.35 24.48 4.69
C SER A 8 6.23 24.56 3.16
N TYR A 9 6.19 23.40 2.48
CA TYR A 9 6.05 23.29 1.03
C TYR A 9 4.63 22.92 0.57
N GLY A 10 3.63 23.03 1.45
CA GLY A 10 2.24 22.74 1.12
C GLY A 10 1.82 21.28 1.33
N THR A 11 2.65 20.49 2.00
CA THR A 11 2.26 19.14 2.40
C THR A 11 1.57 19.16 3.76
N GLU A 12 0.62 18.26 3.93
CA GLU A 12 -0.14 18.10 5.16
C GLU A 12 -0.16 16.64 5.59
N ARG A 13 -0.29 16.40 6.89
CA ARG A 13 -0.56 15.05 7.38
C ARG A 13 -1.98 14.66 7.09
N MET A 14 -2.17 13.41 6.67
CA MET A 14 -3.49 12.81 6.55
C MET A 14 -3.95 12.33 7.92
N ASP A 15 -5.23 12.54 8.23
CA ASP A 15 -5.84 11.93 9.40
C ASP A 15 -6.21 10.46 9.15
N ASP A 16 -6.59 9.73 10.19
CA ASP A 16 -6.91 8.30 10.09
C ASP A 16 -8.08 8.02 9.14
N GLY A 17 -9.07 8.90 9.07
CA GLY A 17 -10.20 8.77 8.16
C GLY A 17 -9.78 8.91 6.68
N GLU A 18 -8.88 9.83 6.39
CA GLU A 18 -8.32 10.02 5.04
C GLU A 18 -7.44 8.82 4.62
N ILE A 19 -6.67 8.26 5.55
CA ILE A 19 -5.87 7.05 5.32
C ILE A 19 -6.78 5.86 5.04
N ASP A 20 -7.78 5.63 5.87
CA ASP A 20 -8.77 4.56 5.69
C ASP A 20 -9.46 4.66 4.33
N GLN A 21 -9.87 5.86 3.93
CA GLN A 21 -10.50 6.11 2.64
C GLN A 21 -9.57 5.79 1.46
N LEU A 22 -8.29 6.17 1.55
CA LEU A 22 -7.32 5.86 0.49
C LEU A 22 -7.11 4.35 0.37
N LEU A 23 -6.93 3.65 1.48
CA LEU A 23 -6.74 2.19 1.51
C LEU A 23 -7.97 1.45 0.98
N SER A 24 -9.17 1.92 1.31
CA SER A 24 -10.43 1.30 0.86
C SER A 24 -10.71 1.53 -0.63
N ASN A 25 -10.17 2.59 -1.22
CA ASN A 25 -10.39 2.95 -2.62
C ASN A 25 -9.25 2.52 -3.56
N ARG A 26 -8.17 1.96 -3.04
CA ARG A 26 -7.04 1.48 -3.83
C ARG A 26 -6.93 -0.03 -3.76
N THR A 27 -6.35 -0.58 -4.80
CA THR A 27 -6.23 -2.04 -4.97
C THR A 27 -4.80 -2.48 -5.21
N THR A 28 -3.89 -1.54 -5.39
CA THR A 28 -2.48 -1.82 -5.68
C THR A 28 -1.58 -0.93 -4.85
N GLY A 29 -0.51 -1.49 -4.36
CA GLY A 29 0.53 -0.80 -3.63
C GLY A 29 1.88 -1.48 -3.83
N VAL A 30 2.87 -1.07 -3.06
CA VAL A 30 4.24 -1.59 -3.12
C VAL A 30 4.61 -2.21 -1.79
N LEU A 31 4.91 -3.51 -1.80
CA LEU A 31 5.43 -4.21 -0.63
C LEU A 31 6.95 -4.10 -0.60
N ALA A 32 7.49 -3.67 0.53
CA ALA A 32 8.91 -3.62 0.82
C ALA A 32 9.26 -4.63 1.91
N LEU A 33 10.16 -5.55 1.59
CA LEU A 33 10.61 -6.61 2.48
C LEU A 33 12.11 -6.47 2.75
N PRO A 34 12.56 -6.72 4.00
CA PRO A 34 13.99 -6.79 4.30
C PRO A 34 14.66 -7.87 3.45
N ALA A 35 15.85 -7.57 2.98
CA ALA A 35 16.68 -8.50 2.24
C ALA A 35 18.16 -8.22 2.55
N GLU A 36 19.05 -9.14 2.20
CA GLU A 36 20.48 -8.85 2.24
C GLU A 36 20.82 -7.77 1.20
N GLY A 37 21.40 -6.66 1.65
CA GLY A 37 21.67 -5.50 0.81
C GLY A 37 20.43 -4.62 0.66
N ALA A 38 20.06 -4.27 -0.57
CA ALA A 38 18.90 -3.43 -0.82
C ALA A 38 17.59 -4.14 -0.48
N PRO A 39 16.59 -3.43 0.08
CA PRO A 39 15.27 -4.01 0.32
C PRO A 39 14.63 -4.53 -0.97
N SER A 40 13.89 -5.62 -0.86
CA SER A 40 13.08 -6.12 -1.96
C SER A 40 11.77 -5.33 -2.04
N MET A 41 11.48 -4.74 -3.19
CA MET A 41 10.26 -3.98 -3.43
C MET A 41 9.49 -4.56 -4.62
N ARG A 42 8.19 -4.77 -4.42
CA ARG A 42 7.31 -5.32 -5.49
C ARG A 42 5.94 -4.67 -5.45
N PRO A 43 5.41 -4.25 -6.61
CA PRO A 43 4.00 -3.88 -6.68
C PRO A 43 3.12 -5.12 -6.53
N LEU A 44 2.07 -5.00 -5.75
CA LEU A 44 1.07 -6.05 -5.56
C LEU A 44 -0.32 -5.48 -5.46
N SER A 45 -1.29 -6.33 -5.76
CA SER A 45 -2.69 -6.09 -5.40
C SER A 45 -2.91 -6.45 -3.93
N PHE A 46 -3.75 -5.67 -3.28
CA PHE A 46 -4.10 -5.88 -1.87
C PHE A 46 -5.61 -5.70 -1.65
N HIS A 47 -6.07 -6.28 -0.56
CA HIS A 47 -7.40 -6.00 0.00
C HIS A 47 -7.23 -5.52 1.44
N PHE A 48 -7.83 -4.38 1.76
CA PHE A 48 -7.87 -3.82 3.11
C PHE A 48 -9.17 -4.25 3.81
N ASP A 49 -9.07 -4.80 5.01
CA ASP A 49 -10.24 -5.29 5.75
C ASP A 49 -11.09 -4.18 6.40
N GLY A 50 -10.68 -2.92 6.27
CA GLY A 50 -11.34 -1.76 6.85
C GLY A 50 -10.97 -1.50 8.31
N ASP A 51 -10.05 -2.24 8.88
CA ASP A 51 -9.64 -2.12 10.28
C ASP A 51 -8.12 -2.08 10.44
N SER A 52 -7.45 -3.20 10.37
CA SER A 52 -6.03 -3.29 10.76
C SER A 52 -5.21 -4.26 9.91
N ALA A 53 -5.77 -4.85 8.88
CA ALA A 53 -5.05 -5.83 8.08
C ALA A 53 -5.21 -5.63 6.58
N LEU A 54 -4.13 -5.93 5.86
CA LEU A 54 -4.13 -6.11 4.42
C LEU A 54 -3.95 -7.59 4.09
N TYR A 55 -4.53 -8.01 2.97
CA TYR A 55 -4.36 -9.36 2.45
C TYR A 55 -3.75 -9.31 1.06
N PHE A 56 -2.76 -10.17 0.84
CA PHE A 56 -2.09 -10.34 -0.44
C PHE A 56 -2.24 -11.77 -0.93
N LEU A 57 -2.54 -11.93 -2.19
CA LEU A 57 -2.54 -13.22 -2.84
C LEU A 57 -1.26 -13.36 -3.66
N TYR A 58 -0.40 -14.31 -3.26
CA TYR A 58 0.82 -14.61 -3.97
C TYR A 58 0.59 -15.78 -4.93
N VAL A 59 0.95 -15.58 -6.17
CA VAL A 59 1.15 -16.68 -7.09
C VAL A 59 2.57 -17.20 -6.85
N VAL A 60 2.68 -18.37 -6.24
CA VAL A 60 3.96 -18.92 -5.82
C VAL A 60 4.44 -19.93 -6.87
N GLY A 61 5.50 -19.59 -7.58
CA GLY A 61 6.27 -20.57 -8.32
C GLY A 61 7.28 -21.28 -7.39
N GLU A 62 7.94 -22.33 -7.87
CA GLU A 62 8.94 -23.11 -7.10
C GLU A 62 10.09 -22.25 -6.56
N GLU A 63 10.30 -21.05 -7.10
CA GLU A 63 11.38 -20.11 -6.73
C GLU A 63 10.86 -18.72 -6.37
N SER A 64 9.74 -18.60 -5.64
CA SER A 64 9.24 -17.28 -5.24
C SER A 64 10.08 -16.64 -4.14
N ARG A 65 10.97 -15.72 -4.54
CA ARG A 65 11.75 -14.92 -3.61
C ARG A 65 10.88 -14.07 -2.68
N LYS A 66 9.76 -13.59 -3.18
CA LYS A 66 8.78 -12.80 -2.42
C LYS A 66 8.19 -13.61 -1.26
N ALA A 67 7.76 -14.84 -1.50
CA ALA A 67 7.25 -15.72 -0.46
C ALA A 67 8.34 -16.08 0.56
N GLU A 68 9.55 -16.41 0.10
CA GLU A 68 10.68 -16.71 0.98
C GLU A 68 11.03 -15.53 1.90
N LEU A 69 11.13 -14.32 1.35
CA LEU A 69 11.40 -13.12 2.13
C LEU A 69 10.25 -12.77 3.08
N SER A 70 9.00 -13.00 2.67
CA SER A 70 7.82 -12.80 3.53
C SER A 70 7.81 -13.76 4.73
N ASP A 71 8.19 -15.03 4.52
CA ASP A 71 8.27 -16.03 5.59
C ASP A 71 9.40 -15.73 6.60
N ARG A 72 10.43 -14.98 6.19
CA ARG A 72 11.58 -14.62 7.05
C ARG A 72 11.46 -13.22 7.66
N ALA A 73 10.56 -12.38 7.15
CA ALA A 73 10.48 -10.99 7.59
C ALA A 73 9.84 -10.87 8.97
N ASP A 74 10.53 -10.22 9.90
CA ASP A 74 9.97 -9.82 11.19
C ASP A 74 9.14 -8.54 11.06
N ALA A 75 9.47 -7.71 10.08
CA ALA A 75 8.75 -6.47 9.78
C ALA A 75 8.73 -6.23 8.28
N ALA A 76 7.67 -5.56 7.82
CA ALA A 76 7.52 -5.16 6.44
C ALA A 76 6.89 -3.77 6.34
N GLN A 77 7.03 -3.15 5.19
CA GLN A 77 6.37 -1.90 4.88
C GLN A 77 5.53 -2.05 3.61
N PHE A 78 4.43 -1.32 3.57
CA PHE A 78 3.56 -1.28 2.41
C PHE A 78 3.22 0.17 2.08
N LEU A 79 3.43 0.56 0.82
CA LEU A 79 3.18 1.89 0.32
C LEU A 79 1.96 1.89 -0.58
N VAL A 80 0.98 2.73 -0.24
CA VAL A 80 -0.18 3.01 -1.09
C VAL A 80 -0.17 4.50 -1.43
N TYR A 81 -0.26 4.84 -2.69
CA TYR A 81 -0.21 6.23 -3.11
C TYR A 81 -1.14 6.52 -4.28
N SER A 82 -1.47 7.79 -4.42
CA SER A 82 -2.17 8.35 -5.56
C SER A 82 -1.43 9.61 -5.98
N MET A 83 -1.02 9.70 -7.23
CA MET A 83 -0.37 10.87 -7.80
C MET A 83 -1.03 11.23 -9.12
N GLU A 84 -1.74 12.34 -9.14
CA GLU A 84 -2.39 12.85 -10.34
C GLU A 84 -1.49 13.88 -11.03
N THR A 85 -0.87 14.75 -10.25
CA THR A 85 0.10 15.74 -10.69
C THR A 85 1.21 15.89 -9.64
N PRO A 86 2.32 16.56 -9.93
CA PRO A 86 3.34 16.87 -8.91
C PRO A 86 2.82 17.66 -7.71
N PHE A 87 1.66 18.31 -7.85
CA PHE A 87 1.04 19.14 -6.82
C PHE A 87 -0.30 18.58 -6.30
N ASN A 88 -0.65 17.36 -6.69
CA ASN A 88 -1.85 16.67 -6.21
C ASN A 88 -1.54 15.19 -6.04
N TRP A 89 -1.18 14.81 -4.81
CA TRP A 89 -0.83 13.44 -4.47
C TRP A 89 -1.14 13.13 -3.00
N ARG A 90 -1.31 11.86 -2.74
CA ARG A 90 -1.43 11.28 -1.40
C ARG A 90 -0.54 10.06 -1.31
N SER A 91 0.06 9.87 -0.15
CA SER A 91 0.94 8.73 0.11
C SER A 91 0.72 8.23 1.53
N VAL A 92 0.49 6.94 1.67
CA VAL A 92 0.34 6.25 2.96
C VAL A 92 1.40 5.17 3.07
N LEU A 93 2.20 5.24 4.11
CA LEU A 93 3.18 4.22 4.45
C LEU A 93 2.68 3.44 5.66
N LEU A 94 2.52 2.14 5.47
CA LEU A 94 2.14 1.21 6.53
C LEU A 94 3.38 0.44 6.98
N THR A 95 3.50 0.26 8.28
CA THR A 95 4.53 -0.60 8.88
C THR A 95 3.82 -1.68 9.69
N GLY A 96 4.28 -2.89 9.58
CA GLY A 96 3.65 -4.01 10.27
C GLY A 96 4.39 -5.32 10.07
N SER A 97 3.71 -6.39 10.40
CA SER A 97 4.20 -7.75 10.26
C SER A 97 3.45 -8.48 9.17
N ILE A 98 4.14 -9.35 8.45
CA ILE A 98 3.57 -10.17 7.39
C ILE A 98 3.68 -11.65 7.77
N SER A 99 2.61 -12.40 7.53
CA SER A 99 2.57 -13.83 7.81
C SER A 99 1.69 -14.56 6.80
N ARG A 100 2.03 -15.82 6.56
CA ARG A 100 1.21 -16.69 5.74
C ARG A 100 -0.07 -17.06 6.50
N VAL A 101 -1.22 -16.96 5.83
CA VAL A 101 -2.49 -17.40 6.40
C VAL A 101 -2.57 -18.94 6.28
N PRO A 102 -2.81 -19.67 7.40
CA PRO A 102 -2.99 -21.12 7.34
C PRO A 102 -4.17 -21.53 6.45
N GLU A 103 -4.14 -22.73 5.89
CA GLU A 103 -5.18 -23.24 4.97
C GLU A 103 -6.58 -23.22 5.60
N ASP A 104 -6.68 -23.50 6.90
CA ASP A 104 -7.94 -23.46 7.66
C ASP A 104 -8.49 -22.04 7.89
N GLY A 105 -7.65 -21.01 7.80
CA GLY A 105 -8.06 -19.60 7.84
C GLY A 105 -8.22 -18.94 6.46
N ALA A 106 -7.74 -19.62 5.40
CA ALA A 106 -7.70 -19.07 4.05
C ALA A 106 -9.11 -18.92 3.43
N ASP A 107 -10.07 -19.75 3.81
CA ASP A 107 -11.42 -19.75 3.23
C ASP A 107 -12.14 -18.41 3.47
N THR A 108 -12.07 -17.87 4.69
CA THR A 108 -12.74 -16.61 5.04
C THR A 108 -12.11 -15.41 4.30
N ALA A 109 -10.78 -15.35 4.26
CA ALA A 109 -10.08 -14.28 3.56
C ALA A 109 -10.24 -14.40 2.03
N ALA A 110 -10.22 -15.63 1.51
CA ALA A 110 -10.48 -15.90 0.10
C ALA A 110 -11.92 -15.54 -0.30
N GLU A 111 -12.91 -15.80 0.57
CA GLU A 111 -14.31 -15.41 0.35
C GLU A 111 -14.45 -13.89 0.25
N VAL A 112 -13.81 -13.13 1.15
CA VAL A 112 -13.82 -11.67 1.12
C VAL A 112 -13.16 -11.15 -0.15
N MET A 113 -11.99 -11.68 -0.50
CA MET A 113 -11.28 -11.28 -1.73
C MET A 113 -12.06 -11.66 -2.99
N THR A 114 -12.77 -12.79 -2.99
CA THR A 114 -13.61 -13.23 -4.11
C THR A 114 -14.78 -12.29 -4.34
N ALA A 115 -15.42 -11.85 -3.27
CA ALA A 115 -16.56 -10.93 -3.35
C ALA A 115 -16.14 -9.55 -3.90
N GLU A 116 -14.96 -9.09 -3.51
CA GLU A 116 -14.43 -7.77 -3.88
C GLU A 116 -13.62 -7.77 -5.20
N ARG A 117 -12.95 -8.87 -5.51
CA ARG A 117 -12.05 -8.99 -6.66
C ARG A 117 -12.14 -10.37 -7.34
N PRO A 118 -13.29 -10.69 -7.96
CA PRO A 118 -13.50 -12.01 -8.58
C PRO A 118 -12.51 -12.34 -9.69
N ASP A 119 -12.04 -11.34 -10.44
CA ASP A 119 -11.06 -11.48 -11.51
C ASP A 119 -9.68 -11.94 -11.02
N LEU A 120 -9.25 -11.47 -9.86
CA LEU A 120 -8.00 -11.92 -9.23
C LEU A 120 -8.12 -13.34 -8.70
N PHE A 121 -9.27 -13.67 -8.13
CA PHE A 121 -9.53 -15.00 -7.60
C PHE A 121 -9.58 -16.07 -8.69
N GLU A 122 -10.24 -15.80 -9.83
CA GLU A 122 -10.25 -16.69 -10.97
C GLU A 122 -8.85 -16.99 -11.52
N ARG A 123 -8.01 -15.95 -11.60
CA ARG A 123 -6.59 -16.10 -12.00
C ARG A 123 -5.79 -16.91 -10.98
N ALA A 124 -6.06 -16.72 -9.72
CA ALA A 124 -5.41 -17.42 -8.64
C ALA A 124 -5.79 -18.91 -8.61
N LEU A 125 -7.08 -19.23 -8.83
CA LEU A 125 -7.54 -20.60 -8.97
C LEU A 125 -6.98 -21.32 -10.20
N ALA A 126 -6.72 -20.59 -11.27
CA ALA A 126 -6.08 -21.12 -12.47
C ALA A 126 -4.57 -21.37 -12.29
N ALA A 127 -3.94 -20.75 -11.30
CA ALA A 127 -2.55 -20.96 -10.93
C ALA A 127 -2.48 -22.09 -9.88
N GLU A 128 -1.76 -23.16 -10.18
CA GLU A 128 -1.69 -24.37 -9.34
C GLU A 128 -1.10 -24.18 -7.93
N ALA A 129 -0.58 -22.98 -7.63
CA ALA A 129 -0.02 -22.66 -6.32
C ALA A 129 -0.24 -21.19 -5.98
N THR A 130 -1.18 -20.92 -5.09
CA THR A 130 -1.40 -19.62 -4.50
C THR A 130 -1.30 -19.70 -2.98
N ASP A 131 -0.63 -18.70 -2.40
CA ASP A 131 -0.58 -18.51 -0.95
C ASP A 131 -1.19 -17.17 -0.59
N LEU A 132 -1.95 -17.15 0.49
CA LEU A 132 -2.53 -15.96 1.06
C LEU A 132 -1.65 -15.47 2.20
N TYR A 133 -1.29 -14.19 2.14
CA TYR A 133 -0.52 -13.51 3.19
C TYR A 133 -1.35 -12.42 3.84
N ARG A 134 -1.19 -12.29 5.15
CA ARG A 134 -1.79 -11.23 5.95
C ARG A 134 -0.70 -10.27 6.41
N PHE A 135 -0.96 -8.99 6.25
CA PHE A 135 -0.15 -7.90 6.76
C PHE A 135 -0.91 -7.23 7.92
N ASP A 136 -0.42 -7.42 9.13
CA ASP A 136 -0.99 -6.79 10.31
C ASP A 136 -0.36 -5.41 10.49
N VAL A 137 -1.18 -4.37 10.37
CA VAL A 137 -0.74 -2.97 10.47
C VAL A 137 -0.44 -2.63 11.92
N GLU A 138 0.80 -2.27 12.21
CA GLU A 138 1.25 -1.80 13.53
C GLU A 138 1.27 -0.28 13.61
N GLY A 139 1.44 0.39 12.48
CA GLY A 139 1.40 1.83 12.38
C GLY A 139 1.27 2.30 10.94
N TRP A 140 0.73 3.48 10.77
CA TRP A 140 0.64 4.14 9.47
C TRP A 140 0.93 5.63 9.55
N THR A 141 1.43 6.19 8.47
CA THR A 141 1.57 7.62 8.27
C THR A 141 1.07 8.00 6.90
N GLY A 142 0.32 9.07 6.81
CA GLY A 142 -0.17 9.59 5.55
C GLY A 142 0.23 11.04 5.35
N ILE A 143 0.65 11.36 4.14
CA ILE A 143 1.02 12.71 3.71
C ILE A 143 0.28 13.02 2.42
N LYS A 144 -0.25 14.22 2.32
CA LYS A 144 -0.90 14.72 1.10
C LYS A 144 -0.35 16.08 0.69
N HIS A 145 -0.41 16.34 -0.60
CA HIS A 145 -0.17 17.67 -1.18
C HIS A 145 -1.33 17.97 -2.12
N LEU A 146 -2.08 19.01 -1.81
CA LEU A 146 -3.21 19.45 -2.61
C LEU A 146 -3.07 20.93 -2.96
N GLY A 147 -2.91 21.21 -4.24
CA GLY A 147 -2.78 22.58 -4.74
C GLY A 147 -1.36 22.98 -5.11
N LEU A 148 -1.22 24.17 -5.66
CA LEU A 148 0.08 24.74 -6.00
C LEU A 148 0.85 25.13 -4.73
N PRO A 149 2.18 25.02 -4.73
CA PRO A 149 2.99 25.60 -3.67
C PRO A 149 2.68 27.09 -3.54
N PRO A 150 2.68 27.65 -2.30
CA PRO A 150 2.36 29.08 -2.07
C PRO A 150 3.20 30.04 -2.90
N GLU A 151 4.43 29.68 -3.18
CA GLU A 151 5.37 30.47 -4.01
C GLU A 151 4.95 30.56 -5.49
N LEU A 152 4.12 29.63 -5.97
CA LEU A 152 3.60 29.59 -7.33
C LEU A 152 2.17 30.17 -7.45
N GLU A 153 1.46 30.32 -6.33
CA GLU A 153 0.14 30.94 -6.31
C GLU A 153 0.21 32.43 -6.57
N ASP A 154 1.29 33.12 -6.11
CA ASP A 154 1.49 34.54 -6.28
C ASP A 154 1.98 34.97 -7.70
N GLY A 155 2.35 34.01 -8.55
CA GLY A 155 2.88 34.28 -9.89
C GLY A 155 1.83 34.50 -10.99
N GLY A 156 0.54 34.39 -10.66
CA GLY A 156 -0.55 34.44 -11.64
C GLY A 156 -1.14 35.79 -11.96
N ASP A 157 -0.79 36.82 -11.20
CA ASP A 157 -1.46 38.16 -11.31
C ASP A 157 -0.69 39.22 -12.11
N ASP A 158 0.53 38.90 -12.52
CA ASP A 158 1.36 39.86 -13.29
C ASP A 158 1.30 39.70 -14.82
N ALA A 159 0.50 38.79 -15.34
CA ALA A 159 0.38 38.52 -16.78
C ALA A 159 -0.85 39.15 -17.43
N ALA A 160 -1.61 39.97 -16.71
CA ALA A 160 -2.75 40.73 -17.22
C ALA A 160 -2.45 42.24 -17.23
N GLY A 161 -1.49 42.63 -18.05
CA GLY A 161 -1.20 44.05 -18.30
C GLY A 161 -1.08 44.30 -19.77
#